data_039c4beeea9d134429815f40bfd69635
#
_entry.id   039c4beeea9d134429815f40bfd69635
#
_cell.length_a   1.000
_cell.length_b   1.000
_cell.length_c   1.000
_cell.angle_alpha   90.00
_cell.angle_beta   90.00
_cell.angle_gamma   90.00
#
_symmetry.space_group_name_H-M   'P 1'
#
loop_
_entity.id
_entity.type
_entity.pdbx_description
1 polymer ?
#
loop_
_entity_poly.entity_id
_entity_poly.type
_entity_poly.pdbx_seq_one_letter_code
_entity_poly.pdbx_strand_id
1 'polypeptide(L)'
;SKMFRCKALWDTGALVTWSSDNVVYDFVSWNPYLGMEVGMTRIRTEKTNTHEYNRTAAVFPPENEKMSIEEMIQGYTINGAKQLGVENRKGSIEAGKDADFLVFDNDLLTAEQEGFSYNQPQEVYFCGKKVN
;
A
#
# COMPACT_ATOMS: atom_id res chain seq x y z
N SER A 1 5.40 5.00 22.34
CA SER A 1 5.25 3.61 21.89
C SER A 1 6.47 3.20 21.05
N LYS A 2 6.90 1.93 21.18
CA LYS A 2 7.93 1.36 20.30
C LYS A 2 7.34 0.46 19.20
N MET A 3 6.02 0.42 19.10
CA MET A 3 5.31 -0.43 18.14
C MET A 3 5.23 0.25 16.76
N PHE A 4 5.32 -0.57 15.72
CA PHE A 4 5.17 -0.15 14.32
C PHE A 4 6.10 1.01 13.92
N ARG A 5 7.40 0.88 14.25
CA ARG A 5 8.46 1.82 13.89
C ARG A 5 8.93 1.61 12.43
N CYS A 6 7.96 1.65 11.51
CA CYS A 6 8.20 1.30 10.11
C CYS A 6 9.08 2.33 9.39
N LYS A 7 8.83 3.63 9.65
CA LYS A 7 9.64 4.71 9.04
C LYS A 7 11.08 4.68 9.54
N ALA A 8 11.27 4.52 10.84
CA ALA A 8 12.61 4.41 11.41
C ALA A 8 13.38 3.21 10.83
N LEU A 9 12.70 2.08 10.60
CA LEU A 9 13.31 0.92 9.94
C LEU A 9 13.64 1.21 8.47
N TRP A 10 12.72 1.82 7.74
CA TRP A 10 12.92 2.23 6.34
C TRP A 10 14.14 3.14 6.19
N ASP A 11 14.28 4.13 7.08
CA ASP A 11 15.36 5.11 7.06
C ASP A 11 16.76 4.50 7.34
N THR A 12 16.81 3.28 7.87
CA THR A 12 18.09 2.54 7.95
C THR A 12 18.53 1.95 6.61
N GLY A 13 17.71 2.02 5.57
CA GLY A 13 17.94 1.34 4.29
C GLY A 13 17.53 -0.13 4.29
N ALA A 14 16.83 -0.60 5.32
CA ALA A 14 16.28 -1.96 5.35
C ALA A 14 15.25 -2.18 4.24
N LEU A 15 15.21 -3.38 3.69
CA LEU A 15 14.17 -3.78 2.76
C LEU A 15 12.85 -3.99 3.53
N VAL A 16 11.96 -3.02 3.44
CA VAL A 16 10.65 -3.07 4.08
C VAL A 16 9.58 -3.37 3.04
N THR A 17 8.70 -4.30 3.34
CA THR A 17 7.56 -4.69 2.51
C THR A 17 6.27 -4.59 3.30
N TRP A 18 5.16 -4.46 2.59
CA TRP A 18 3.85 -4.32 3.19
C TRP A 18 2.96 -5.50 2.84
N SER A 19 2.14 -5.92 3.79
CA SER A 19 1.08 -6.89 3.57
C SER A 19 -0.09 -6.61 4.51
N SER A 20 -1.22 -7.26 4.25
CA SER A 20 -2.42 -7.10 5.09
C SER A 20 -2.31 -7.83 6.43
N ASP A 21 -1.41 -8.80 6.56
CA ASP A 21 -1.35 -9.71 7.71
C ASP A 21 -2.74 -10.30 8.08
N ASN A 22 -3.57 -10.48 7.05
CA ASN A 22 -4.95 -10.91 7.26
C ASN A 22 -5.02 -12.42 7.41
N VAL A 23 -5.43 -12.83 8.57
CA VAL A 23 -5.48 -14.24 8.90
C VAL A 23 -6.88 -14.82 8.87
N VAL A 24 -7.99 -14.08 8.86
CA VAL A 24 -9.32 -14.75 8.82
C VAL A 24 -10.55 -13.84 8.86
N TYR A 25 -10.49 -12.57 9.32
CA TYR A 25 -11.71 -11.95 9.86
C TYR A 25 -12.28 -10.76 9.09
N ASP A 26 -11.56 -10.21 8.08
CA ASP A 26 -12.09 -9.06 7.38
C ASP A 26 -11.57 -8.94 5.94
N PHE A 27 -12.47 -9.01 4.95
CA PHE A 27 -12.17 -8.78 3.53
C PHE A 27 -11.57 -7.40 3.25
N VAL A 28 -11.75 -6.47 4.17
CA VAL A 28 -11.24 -5.09 4.05
C VAL A 28 -9.73 -5.03 4.15
N SER A 29 -9.13 -5.88 4.97
CA SER A 29 -7.69 -5.89 5.16
C SER A 29 -6.90 -6.36 3.92
N TRP A 30 -7.58 -6.92 2.92
CA TRP A 30 -6.96 -7.29 1.64
C TRP A 30 -6.79 -6.10 0.68
N ASN A 31 -7.42 -4.97 0.99
CA ASN A 31 -7.29 -3.77 0.18
C ASN A 31 -5.92 -3.11 0.44
N PRO A 32 -4.98 -3.12 -0.53
CA PRO A 32 -3.66 -2.51 -0.34
C PRO A 32 -3.74 -1.00 -0.14
N TYR A 33 -4.74 -0.34 -0.71
CA TYR A 33 -4.92 1.11 -0.55
C TYR A 33 -5.32 1.48 0.88
N LEU A 34 -6.02 0.59 1.59
CA LEU A 34 -6.27 0.75 3.02
C LEU A 34 -4.97 0.66 3.83
N GLY A 35 -4.12 -0.32 3.52
CA GLY A 35 -2.80 -0.43 4.15
C GLY A 35 -1.93 0.80 3.88
N MET A 36 -1.96 1.34 2.66
CA MET A 36 -1.27 2.57 2.30
C MET A 36 -1.80 3.77 3.09
N GLU A 37 -3.13 3.95 3.17
CA GLU A 37 -3.76 5.00 3.97
C GLU A 37 -3.32 4.94 5.44
N VAL A 38 -3.38 3.76 6.04
CA VAL A 38 -2.97 3.57 7.45
C VAL A 38 -1.46 3.85 7.62
N GLY A 39 -0.62 3.44 6.68
CA GLY A 39 0.82 3.73 6.70
C GLY A 39 1.13 5.22 6.62
N MET A 40 0.42 5.96 5.78
CA MET A 40 0.61 7.41 5.59
C MET A 40 0.01 8.25 6.72
N THR A 41 -1.17 7.89 7.21
CA THR A 41 -1.89 8.69 8.21
C THR A 41 -1.60 8.27 9.64
N ARG A 42 -1.29 6.99 9.87
CA ARG A 42 -1.26 6.31 11.18
C ARG A 42 -2.59 6.41 11.95
N ILE A 43 -3.68 6.55 11.22
CA ILE A 43 -5.04 6.55 11.76
C ILE A 43 -5.62 5.14 11.61
N ARG A 44 -6.12 4.60 12.70
CA ARG A 44 -6.83 3.32 12.66
C ARG A 44 -8.11 3.50 11.85
N THR A 45 -8.28 2.65 10.87
CA THR A 45 -9.43 2.64 10.00
C THR A 45 -10.14 1.29 10.16
N GLU A 46 -11.42 1.34 10.49
CA GLU A 46 -12.26 0.16 10.68
C GLU A 46 -13.38 0.17 9.65
N LYS A 47 -13.68 -0.98 9.08
CA LYS A 47 -14.84 -1.14 8.22
C LYS A 47 -16.11 -1.13 9.08
N THR A 48 -17.08 -0.37 8.63
CA THR A 48 -18.45 -0.46 9.17
C THR A 48 -19.26 -1.53 8.43
N ASN A 49 -20.41 -1.92 9.00
CA ASN A 49 -21.36 -2.83 8.33
C ASN A 49 -21.94 -2.27 7.02
N THR A 50 -21.74 -0.98 6.74
CA THR A 50 -22.21 -0.28 5.53
C THR A 50 -21.14 -0.21 4.43
N HIS A 51 -20.03 -0.93 4.56
CA HIS A 51 -18.86 -0.86 3.68
C HIS A 51 -18.12 0.50 3.68
N GLU A 52 -18.44 1.37 4.61
CA GLU A 52 -17.70 2.60 4.85
C GLU A 52 -16.57 2.37 5.84
N TYR A 53 -15.48 3.14 5.70
CA TYR A 53 -14.38 3.10 6.66
C TYR A 53 -14.62 4.11 7.77
N ASN A 54 -14.66 3.64 9.00
CA ASN A 54 -14.70 4.48 10.18
C ASN A 54 -13.27 4.78 10.64
N ARG A 55 -12.88 6.05 10.59
CA ARG A 55 -11.56 6.50 10.99
C ARG A 55 -11.61 7.02 12.41
N THR A 56 -10.71 6.53 13.26
CA THR A 56 -10.53 7.14 14.58
C THR A 56 -9.86 8.50 14.41
N ALA A 57 -10.25 9.49 15.21
CA ALA A 57 -9.63 10.82 15.13
C ALA A 57 -8.19 10.87 15.69
N ALA A 58 -7.72 9.79 16.30
CA ALA A 58 -6.42 9.74 16.95
C ALA A 58 -5.35 9.13 16.04
N VAL A 59 -4.28 9.88 15.81
CA VAL A 59 -3.07 9.36 15.15
C VAL A 59 -2.33 8.44 16.11
N PHE A 60 -1.98 7.24 15.66
CA PHE A 60 -1.19 6.30 16.46
C PHE A 60 0.24 6.82 16.64
N PRO A 61 0.71 7.03 17.89
CA PRO A 61 2.05 7.58 18.10
C PRO A 61 3.17 6.55 17.84
N PRO A 62 4.37 7.05 17.48
CA PRO A 62 4.73 8.44 17.25
C PRO A 62 4.38 8.89 15.81
N GLU A 63 4.00 10.14 15.64
CA GLU A 63 3.57 10.69 14.35
C GLU A 63 4.68 10.72 13.29
N ASN A 64 5.93 10.82 13.69
CA ASN A 64 7.08 10.81 12.80
C ASN A 64 7.36 9.44 12.14
N GLU A 65 6.55 8.44 12.41
CA GLU A 65 6.58 7.13 11.74
C GLU A 65 5.60 7.04 10.56
N LYS A 66 5.02 8.15 10.12
CA LYS A 66 4.24 8.23 8.88
C LYS A 66 5.14 7.95 7.69
N MET A 67 4.64 7.13 6.76
CA MET A 67 5.31 6.82 5.50
C MET A 67 4.87 7.81 4.42
N SER A 68 5.71 8.05 3.42
CA SER A 68 5.27 8.75 2.21
C SER A 68 4.50 7.79 1.28
N ILE A 69 3.79 8.37 0.31
CA ILE A 69 3.06 7.56 -0.67
C ILE A 69 4.03 6.74 -1.53
N GLU A 70 5.19 7.31 -1.90
CA GLU A 70 6.22 6.63 -2.68
C GLU A 70 6.79 5.44 -1.91
N GLU A 71 7.06 5.59 -0.61
CA GLU A 71 7.55 4.53 0.26
C GLU A 71 6.51 3.41 0.39
N MET A 72 5.22 3.76 0.49
CA MET A 72 4.15 2.78 0.51
C MET A 72 4.04 2.03 -0.83
N ILE A 73 4.06 2.73 -1.97
CA ILE A 73 4.03 2.09 -3.29
C ILE A 73 5.24 1.18 -3.48
N GLN A 74 6.45 1.63 -3.15
CA GLN A 74 7.66 0.80 -3.26
C GLN A 74 7.57 -0.47 -2.41
N GLY A 75 7.07 -0.36 -1.19
CA GLY A 75 6.92 -1.49 -0.28
C GLY A 75 5.90 -2.54 -0.77
N TYR A 76 4.83 -2.10 -1.44
CA TYR A 76 3.82 -2.99 -2.04
C TYR A 76 4.22 -3.53 -3.43
N THR A 77 5.27 -3.00 -4.06
CA THR A 77 5.66 -3.37 -5.42
C THR A 77 7.08 -3.91 -5.49
N ILE A 78 8.07 -3.05 -5.80
CA ILE A 78 9.45 -3.48 -6.06
C ILE A 78 10.13 -4.12 -4.84
N ASN A 79 9.84 -3.66 -3.62
CA ASN A 79 10.41 -4.27 -2.43
C ASN A 79 9.85 -5.67 -2.19
N GLY A 80 8.56 -5.88 -2.43
CA GLY A 80 7.95 -7.21 -2.40
C GLY A 80 8.57 -8.14 -3.44
N ALA A 81 8.81 -7.65 -4.65
CA ALA A 81 9.49 -8.42 -5.69
C ALA A 81 10.93 -8.81 -5.30
N LYS A 82 11.68 -7.88 -4.68
CA LYS A 82 13.03 -8.15 -4.14
C LYS A 82 13.00 -9.18 -3.03
N GLN A 83 12.03 -9.11 -2.11
CA GLN A 83 11.88 -10.10 -1.04
C GLN A 83 11.66 -11.51 -1.59
N LEU A 84 10.95 -11.62 -2.71
CA LEU A 84 10.65 -12.89 -3.37
C LEU A 84 11.73 -13.32 -4.38
N GLY A 85 12.75 -12.51 -4.66
CA GLY A 85 13.81 -12.78 -5.62
C GLY A 85 13.33 -12.76 -7.09
N VAL A 86 12.29 -11.96 -7.39
CA VAL A 86 11.68 -11.86 -8.74
C VAL A 86 11.75 -10.43 -9.31
N GLU A 87 12.54 -9.55 -8.73
CA GLU A 87 12.66 -8.14 -9.10
C GLU A 87 13.19 -7.90 -10.51
N ASN A 88 13.88 -8.87 -11.10
CA ASN A 88 14.32 -8.83 -12.49
C ASN A 88 13.18 -9.03 -13.50
N ARG A 89 12.00 -9.47 -13.04
CA ARG A 89 10.82 -9.71 -13.85
C ARG A 89 9.60 -8.91 -13.42
N LYS A 90 9.50 -8.50 -12.14
CA LYS A 90 8.29 -7.90 -11.55
C LYS A 90 8.62 -6.72 -10.63
N GLY A 91 7.58 -5.98 -10.24
CA GLY A 91 7.65 -4.95 -9.21
C GLY A 91 7.97 -3.55 -9.69
N SER A 92 8.29 -3.37 -10.97
CA SER A 92 8.47 -2.05 -11.60
C SER A 92 8.13 -2.11 -13.09
N ILE A 93 7.83 -0.95 -13.66
CA ILE A 93 7.53 -0.80 -15.10
C ILE A 93 8.86 -0.49 -15.81
N GLU A 94 9.49 -1.52 -16.34
CA GLU A 94 10.78 -1.43 -17.03
C GLU A 94 10.79 -2.36 -18.25
N ALA A 95 11.54 -1.98 -19.28
CA ALA A 95 11.71 -2.82 -20.46
C ALA A 95 12.31 -4.18 -20.08
N GLY A 96 11.68 -5.27 -20.54
CA GLY A 96 12.09 -6.64 -20.29
C GLY A 96 11.42 -7.28 -19.05
N LYS A 97 10.65 -6.53 -18.27
CA LYS A 97 9.82 -7.08 -17.18
C LYS A 97 8.42 -7.46 -17.66
N ASP A 98 7.76 -8.30 -16.89
CA ASP A 98 6.36 -8.64 -17.10
C ASP A 98 5.51 -7.35 -17.01
N ALA A 99 4.59 -7.18 -17.95
CA ALA A 99 3.72 -6.00 -17.99
C ALA A 99 2.53 -6.18 -17.01
N ASP A 100 2.86 -6.13 -15.72
CA ASP A 100 1.90 -6.14 -14.61
C ASP A 100 1.75 -4.70 -14.10
N PHE A 101 0.62 -4.06 -14.37
CA PHE A 101 0.39 -2.68 -13.95
C PHE A 101 -1.10 -2.34 -13.79
N LEU A 102 -1.33 -1.26 -13.08
CA LEU A 102 -2.65 -0.69 -12.81
C LEU A 102 -2.74 0.69 -13.48
N VAL A 103 -3.89 1.01 -14.04
CA VAL A 103 -4.19 2.34 -14.59
C VAL A 103 -5.24 3.00 -13.71
N PHE A 104 -4.99 4.24 -13.30
CA PHE A 104 -5.89 5.06 -12.50
C PHE A 104 -6.29 6.29 -13.33
N ASP A 105 -7.45 6.85 -13.05
CA ASP A 105 -7.94 8.10 -13.62
C ASP A 105 -7.42 9.35 -12.89
N ASN A 106 -6.80 9.16 -11.73
CA ASN A 106 -6.19 10.19 -10.91
C ASN A 106 -4.71 9.90 -10.65
N ASP A 107 -3.94 10.95 -10.36
CA ASP A 107 -2.56 10.82 -9.93
C ASP A 107 -2.49 10.43 -8.46
N LEU A 108 -2.11 9.17 -8.20
CA LEU A 108 -1.99 8.66 -6.83
C LEU A 108 -0.94 9.40 -6.00
N LEU A 109 0.12 9.94 -6.62
CA LEU A 109 1.20 10.63 -5.90
C LEU A 109 0.74 11.97 -5.30
N THR A 110 -0.32 12.54 -5.85
CA THR A 110 -0.91 13.80 -5.38
C THR A 110 -2.25 13.60 -4.66
N ALA A 111 -2.71 12.34 -4.54
CA ALA A 111 -3.98 12.04 -3.90
C ALA A 111 -3.95 12.34 -2.39
N GLU A 112 -5.10 12.72 -1.86
CA GLU A 112 -5.25 12.92 -0.41
C GLU A 112 -4.99 11.62 0.34
N GLN A 113 -4.26 11.70 1.45
CA GLN A 113 -3.91 10.54 2.25
C GLN A 113 -5.12 9.96 2.99
N GLU A 114 -5.99 10.82 3.52
CA GLU A 114 -7.26 10.41 4.10
C GLU A 114 -8.25 10.07 2.97
N GLY A 115 -8.79 8.87 3.00
CA GLY A 115 -9.65 8.37 1.93
C GLY A 115 -8.90 7.67 0.80
N PHE A 116 -7.58 7.51 0.91
CA PHE A 116 -6.78 6.80 -0.08
C PHE A 116 -7.28 5.37 -0.34
N SER A 117 -7.88 4.74 0.66
CA SER A 117 -8.51 3.41 0.59
C SER A 117 -9.66 3.29 -0.43
N TYR A 118 -10.24 4.41 -0.86
CA TYR A 118 -11.30 4.43 -1.88
C TYR A 118 -10.78 4.44 -3.32
N ASN A 119 -9.47 4.60 -3.54
CA ASN A 119 -8.91 4.51 -4.88
C ASN A 119 -9.15 3.11 -5.47
N GLN A 120 -9.53 3.09 -6.75
CA GLN A 120 -9.75 1.86 -7.51
C GLN A 120 -9.09 2.02 -8.87
N PRO A 121 -8.36 1.00 -9.37
CA PRO A 121 -7.82 1.04 -10.72
C PRO A 121 -8.95 0.96 -11.74
N GLN A 122 -8.85 1.74 -12.80
CA GLN A 122 -9.73 1.67 -13.97
C GLN A 122 -9.42 0.44 -14.81
N GLU A 123 -8.13 0.10 -14.88
CA GLU A 123 -7.68 -1.05 -15.64
C GLU A 123 -6.59 -1.80 -14.86
N VAL A 124 -6.64 -3.12 -14.96
CA VAL A 124 -5.64 -4.04 -14.39
C VAL A 124 -5.05 -4.86 -15.51
N TYR A 125 -3.73 -4.86 -15.61
CA TYR A 125 -2.99 -5.67 -16.57
C TYR A 125 -2.14 -6.71 -15.85
N PHE A 126 -2.17 -7.94 -16.37
CA PHE A 126 -1.34 -9.04 -15.92
C PHE A 126 -0.66 -9.70 -17.11
N CYS A 127 0.66 -9.74 -17.11
CA CYS A 127 1.48 -10.20 -18.26
C CYS A 127 1.05 -9.56 -19.58
N GLY A 128 0.79 -8.27 -19.57
CA GLY A 128 0.38 -7.49 -20.75
C GLY A 128 -1.06 -7.69 -21.22
N LYS A 129 -1.86 -8.47 -20.48
CA LYS A 129 -3.28 -8.68 -20.82
C LYS A 129 -4.16 -7.94 -19.81
N LYS A 130 -5.16 -7.20 -20.31
CA LYS A 130 -6.19 -6.62 -19.49
C LYS A 130 -7.03 -7.73 -18.87
N VAL A 131 -7.24 -7.67 -17.53
CA VAL A 131 -7.96 -8.70 -16.76
C VAL A 131 -9.25 -8.21 -16.10
N ASN A 132 -9.56 -6.91 -16.21
CA ASN A 132 -10.84 -6.30 -15.80
C ASN A 132 -11.30 -5.28 -16.84
#